data_31656cc302f346a6b1c79a4f12baf54b
#
_entry.id   31656cc302f346a6b1c79a4f12baf54b
#
_cell.length_a   1.000
_cell.length_b   1.000
_cell.length_c   1.000
_cell.angle_alpha   90.00
_cell.angle_beta   90.00
_cell.angle_gamma   90.00
#
_symmetry.space_group_name_H-M   'P 1'
#
loop_
_entity.id
_entity.type
_entity.pdbx_description
1 polymer ?
#
loop_
_entity_poly.entity_id
_entity_poly.type
_entity_poly.pdbx_seq_one_letter_code
_entity_poly.pdbx_strand_id
1 'polypeptide(L)'
;MKVHSVAVLGAGAVGSYVIWGLSEKKDISLSVIAKGERAERLKAEGCLINGKTYHPEVLTPEEAKGVDLLVVSLKYGALAGALDDIREAVGENTIVMSLMNGVDSEEIISTKIDKSHIIYSLIKVASHRKGKEYVFNPETTIGIIYGEETAPFESERVAAIRDLFDGTGLNYRVTEHIKEEIWSKYRLNICNNLPQAIIGAGVGCYTDSEHMKAISEGLRKEVEAVALAKGIDMSRCADNSSRGSAVPPTARYSTLQDIDAGRHTEIDMFSGAMMRMGKELGIDTPYNEYTYHIIKALEEKNDGMFDYDENSEAVTYSK
;
A
#
# COMPACT_ATOMS: atom_id res chain seq x y z
N MET A 1 10.35 -12.85 -22.72
CA MET A 1 10.60 -13.10 -21.28
C MET A 1 9.49 -13.98 -20.71
N LYS A 2 9.78 -14.91 -19.77
CA LYS A 2 8.77 -15.69 -19.05
C LYS A 2 9.12 -15.68 -17.56
N VAL A 3 8.11 -15.58 -16.69
CA VAL A 3 8.31 -15.60 -15.23
C VAL A 3 8.17 -17.05 -14.74
N HIS A 4 9.23 -17.60 -14.16
CA HIS A 4 9.29 -18.94 -13.58
C HIS A 4 9.49 -18.91 -12.07
N SER A 5 9.98 -17.79 -11.52
CA SER A 5 10.24 -17.60 -10.09
C SER A 5 9.66 -16.30 -9.58
N VAL A 6 8.95 -16.37 -8.46
CA VAL A 6 8.31 -15.24 -7.80
C VAL A 6 8.71 -15.22 -6.33
N ALA A 7 9.20 -14.10 -5.86
CA ALA A 7 9.45 -13.89 -4.44
C ALA A 7 8.56 -12.75 -3.91
N VAL A 8 7.95 -12.95 -2.75
CA VAL A 8 7.12 -11.94 -2.07
C VAL A 8 7.88 -11.43 -0.84
N LEU A 9 8.25 -10.16 -0.86
CA LEU A 9 8.82 -9.47 0.29
C LEU A 9 7.69 -8.78 1.06
N GLY A 10 7.25 -9.44 2.15
CA GLY A 10 6.15 -8.95 2.96
C GLY A 10 4.87 -9.79 2.86
N ALA A 11 4.78 -10.91 3.58
CA ALA A 11 3.59 -11.75 3.68
C ALA A 11 2.55 -11.13 4.67
N GLY A 12 2.14 -9.90 4.40
CA GLY A 12 1.06 -9.17 5.09
C GLY A 12 -0.27 -9.30 4.35
N ALA A 13 -1.23 -8.39 4.61
CA ALA A 13 -2.55 -8.41 3.99
C ALA A 13 -2.50 -8.41 2.44
N VAL A 14 -1.63 -7.59 1.86
CA VAL A 14 -1.42 -7.50 0.42
C VAL A 14 -0.65 -8.71 -0.12
N GLY A 15 0.49 -9.04 0.50
CA GLY A 15 1.29 -10.20 0.07
C GLY A 15 0.55 -11.52 0.16
N SER A 16 -0.36 -11.66 1.12
CA SER A 16 -1.23 -12.83 1.24
C SER A 16 -2.14 -13.02 0.03
N TYR A 17 -2.63 -11.94 -0.59
CA TYR A 17 -3.40 -12.02 -1.83
C TYR A 17 -2.57 -12.62 -2.97
N VAL A 18 -1.32 -12.17 -3.12
CA VAL A 18 -0.40 -12.70 -4.14
C VAL A 18 -0.05 -14.17 -3.88
N ILE A 19 0.29 -14.51 -2.62
CA ILE A 19 0.59 -15.88 -2.22
C ILE A 19 -0.60 -16.80 -2.51
N TRP A 20 -1.80 -16.40 -2.10
CA TRP A 20 -3.03 -17.16 -2.35
C TRP A 20 -3.25 -17.39 -3.84
N GLY A 21 -3.14 -16.35 -4.66
CA GLY A 21 -3.46 -16.44 -6.08
C GLY A 21 -2.45 -17.25 -6.89
N LEU A 22 -1.17 -17.25 -6.49
CA LEU A 22 -0.10 -17.94 -7.21
C LEU A 22 0.20 -19.37 -6.68
N SER A 23 -0.27 -19.71 -5.48
CA SER A 23 0.10 -20.98 -4.81
C SER A 23 -0.33 -22.25 -5.56
N GLU A 24 -1.34 -22.18 -6.41
CA GLU A 24 -1.81 -23.34 -7.19
C GLU A 24 -1.16 -23.43 -8.58
N LYS A 25 -0.36 -22.43 -8.98
CA LYS A 25 0.32 -22.43 -10.29
C LYS A 25 1.58 -23.28 -10.23
N LYS A 26 1.55 -24.43 -10.93
CA LYS A 26 2.58 -25.48 -10.80
C LYS A 26 3.86 -25.24 -11.59
N ASP A 27 3.82 -24.33 -12.55
CA ASP A 27 4.94 -24.05 -13.46
C ASP A 27 5.85 -22.89 -13.00
N ILE A 28 5.65 -22.46 -11.74
CA ILE A 28 6.48 -21.44 -11.09
C ILE A 28 6.99 -21.90 -9.72
N SER A 29 8.11 -21.35 -9.29
CA SER A 29 8.53 -21.39 -7.89
C SER A 29 8.03 -20.11 -7.18
N LEU A 30 7.26 -20.31 -6.09
CA LEU A 30 6.74 -19.22 -5.27
C LEU A 30 7.44 -19.22 -3.91
N SER A 31 8.06 -18.12 -3.55
CA SER A 31 8.77 -17.96 -2.29
C SER A 31 8.37 -16.69 -1.54
N VAL A 32 8.72 -16.65 -0.26
CA VAL A 32 8.59 -15.44 0.59
C VAL A 32 9.98 -15.09 1.12
N ILE A 33 10.37 -13.84 0.98
CA ILE A 33 11.63 -13.36 1.56
C ILE A 33 11.38 -12.98 3.02
N ALA A 34 12.13 -13.61 3.92
CA ALA A 34 12.11 -13.31 5.35
C ALA A 34 13.45 -13.67 6.02
N LYS A 35 13.74 -13.00 7.15
CA LYS A 35 14.92 -13.24 7.99
C LYS A 35 14.55 -13.43 9.45
N GLY A 36 15.45 -14.05 10.23
CA GLY A 36 15.33 -14.22 11.67
C GLY A 36 14.05 -14.92 12.11
N GLU A 37 13.49 -14.52 13.24
CA GLU A 37 12.29 -15.12 13.82
C GLU A 37 11.08 -15.14 12.88
N ARG A 38 10.99 -14.16 11.97
CA ARG A 38 9.91 -14.13 10.98
C ARG A 38 10.05 -15.28 9.97
N ALA A 39 11.26 -15.58 9.54
CA ALA A 39 11.52 -16.71 8.65
C ALA A 39 11.19 -18.03 9.34
N GLU A 40 11.64 -18.23 10.56
CA GLU A 40 11.36 -19.44 11.33
C GLU A 40 9.86 -19.65 11.55
N ARG A 41 9.15 -18.60 11.89
CA ARG A 41 7.68 -18.66 12.02
C ARG A 41 6.99 -19.01 10.71
N LEU A 42 7.38 -18.41 9.57
CA LEU A 42 6.79 -18.69 8.28
C LEU A 42 7.07 -20.12 7.81
N LYS A 43 8.27 -20.65 8.08
CA LYS A 43 8.61 -22.06 7.82
C LYS A 43 7.75 -23.01 8.64
N ALA A 44 7.55 -22.70 9.91
CA ALA A 44 6.81 -23.55 10.85
C ALA A 44 5.28 -23.48 10.65
N GLU A 45 4.73 -22.27 10.53
CA GLU A 45 3.27 -22.05 10.55
C GLU A 45 2.68 -21.83 9.14
N GLY A 46 3.49 -21.43 8.16
CA GLY A 46 3.01 -21.01 6.84
C GLY A 46 2.25 -19.69 6.87
N CYS A 47 1.43 -19.49 5.85
CA CYS A 47 0.55 -18.32 5.67
C CYS A 47 -0.90 -18.78 5.72
N LEU A 48 -1.63 -18.44 6.78
CA LEU A 48 -3.06 -18.75 6.90
C LEU A 48 -3.88 -17.68 6.17
N ILE A 49 -4.57 -18.08 5.09
CA ILE A 49 -5.27 -17.16 4.18
C ILE A 49 -6.62 -17.79 3.82
N ASN A 50 -7.73 -17.10 4.07
CA ASN A 50 -9.09 -17.55 3.77
C ASN A 50 -9.35 -19.00 4.21
N GLY A 51 -8.98 -19.35 5.44
CA GLY A 51 -9.19 -20.70 6.02
C GLY A 51 -8.22 -21.79 5.56
N LYS A 52 -7.28 -21.49 4.65
CA LYS A 52 -6.28 -22.45 4.15
C LYS A 52 -4.87 -21.99 4.50
N THR A 53 -4.01 -22.92 4.93
CA THR A 53 -2.60 -22.64 5.17
C THR A 53 -1.79 -22.95 3.90
N TYR A 54 -1.00 -21.97 3.48
CA TYR A 54 -0.08 -22.06 2.36
C TYR A 54 1.36 -22.08 2.88
N HIS A 55 2.21 -22.91 2.27
CA HIS A 55 3.62 -23.04 2.66
C HIS A 55 4.53 -22.71 1.46
N PRO A 56 4.62 -21.42 1.07
CA PRO A 56 5.63 -21.01 0.10
C PRO A 56 7.03 -21.26 0.68
N GLU A 57 8.01 -21.48 -0.19
CA GLU A 57 9.39 -21.53 0.23
C GLU A 57 9.81 -20.24 0.92
N VAL A 58 10.58 -20.32 2.01
CA VAL A 58 11.04 -19.14 2.75
C VAL A 58 12.53 -18.97 2.51
N LEU A 59 12.87 -17.92 1.79
CA LEU A 59 14.24 -17.60 1.35
C LEU A 59 14.78 -16.38 2.09
N THR A 60 16.10 -16.31 2.22
CA THR A 60 16.80 -15.05 2.50
C THR A 60 16.86 -14.20 1.22
N PRO A 61 17.17 -12.89 1.31
CA PRO A 61 17.38 -12.06 0.12
C PRO A 61 18.44 -12.62 -0.84
N GLU A 62 19.54 -13.14 -0.30
CA GLU A 62 20.65 -13.73 -1.06
C GLU A 62 20.21 -15.01 -1.80
N GLU A 63 19.43 -15.88 -1.15
CA GLU A 63 18.87 -17.08 -1.75
C GLU A 63 17.84 -16.76 -2.84
N ALA A 64 17.14 -15.63 -2.72
CA ALA A 64 16.17 -15.14 -3.70
C ALA A 64 16.80 -14.38 -4.87
N LYS A 65 18.13 -14.25 -4.91
CA LYS A 65 18.84 -13.47 -5.93
C LYS A 65 18.52 -13.93 -7.34
N GLY A 66 18.06 -12.98 -8.16
CA GLY A 66 17.77 -13.23 -9.57
C GLY A 66 16.42 -13.87 -9.83
N VAL A 67 15.49 -13.84 -8.86
CA VAL A 67 14.08 -14.20 -9.12
C VAL A 67 13.53 -13.35 -10.28
N ASP A 68 12.65 -13.92 -11.10
CA ASP A 68 12.10 -13.21 -12.26
C ASP A 68 11.16 -12.07 -11.85
N LEU A 69 10.36 -12.27 -10.79
CA LEU A 69 9.48 -11.25 -10.23
C LEU A 69 9.63 -11.13 -8.71
N LEU A 70 10.05 -9.96 -8.25
CA LEU A 70 10.06 -9.59 -6.84
C LEU A 70 8.85 -8.69 -6.54
N VAL A 71 7.91 -9.18 -5.73
CA VAL A 71 6.76 -8.42 -5.27
C VAL A 71 7.06 -7.81 -3.90
N VAL A 72 7.06 -6.50 -3.80
CA VAL A 72 7.26 -5.75 -2.56
C VAL A 72 5.90 -5.34 -1.99
N SER A 73 5.55 -5.85 -0.80
CA SER A 73 4.25 -5.59 -0.13
C SER A 73 4.43 -5.35 1.37
N LEU A 74 5.36 -4.49 1.69
CA LEU A 74 5.70 -4.09 3.05
C LEU A 74 4.76 -3.00 3.58
N LYS A 75 4.73 -2.81 4.89
CA LYS A 75 4.27 -1.55 5.48
C LYS A 75 5.32 -0.47 5.21
N TYR A 76 4.87 0.78 4.99
CA TYR A 76 5.74 1.89 4.58
C TYR A 76 6.96 2.09 5.51
N GLY A 77 6.74 2.06 6.83
CA GLY A 77 7.83 2.21 7.80
C GLY A 77 8.91 1.13 7.74
N ALA A 78 8.65 0.00 7.07
CA ALA A 78 9.61 -1.08 6.90
C ALA A 78 10.43 -0.96 5.60
N LEU A 79 10.01 -0.12 4.66
CA LEU A 79 10.64 -0.04 3.32
C LEU A 79 12.11 0.39 3.40
N ALA A 80 12.40 1.45 4.15
CA ALA A 80 13.78 1.97 4.27
C ALA A 80 14.76 0.90 4.78
N GLY A 81 14.34 0.10 5.77
CA GLY A 81 15.14 -1.01 6.31
C GLY A 81 15.25 -2.22 5.39
N ALA A 82 14.38 -2.32 4.37
CA ALA A 82 14.34 -3.44 3.44
C ALA A 82 15.05 -3.15 2.08
N LEU A 83 15.54 -1.94 1.86
CA LEU A 83 16.13 -1.54 0.59
C LEU A 83 17.36 -2.37 0.21
N ASP A 84 18.20 -2.72 1.18
CA ASP A 84 19.35 -3.57 0.92
C ASP A 84 18.95 -5.02 0.63
N ASP A 85 17.88 -5.52 1.24
CA ASP A 85 17.29 -6.83 0.93
C ASP A 85 16.72 -6.88 -0.49
N ILE A 86 16.06 -5.80 -0.93
CA ILE A 86 15.54 -5.66 -2.30
C ILE A 86 16.72 -5.69 -3.29
N ARG A 87 17.77 -4.90 -3.03
CA ARG A 87 18.97 -4.86 -3.88
C ARG A 87 19.63 -6.24 -3.98
N GLU A 88 19.72 -6.98 -2.87
CA GLU A 88 20.35 -8.30 -2.84
C GLU A 88 19.58 -9.34 -3.65
N ALA A 89 18.23 -9.28 -3.60
CA ALA A 89 17.36 -10.20 -4.34
C ALA A 89 17.29 -9.90 -5.84
N VAL A 90 17.57 -8.66 -6.26
CA VAL A 90 17.51 -8.25 -7.67
C VAL A 90 18.72 -8.78 -8.45
N GLY A 91 18.46 -9.48 -9.56
CA GLY A 91 19.42 -9.88 -10.57
C GLY A 91 19.19 -9.15 -11.88
N GLU A 92 19.97 -9.49 -12.92
CA GLU A 92 19.98 -8.78 -14.20
C GLU A 92 18.59 -8.65 -14.86
N ASN A 93 17.76 -9.67 -14.75
CA ASN A 93 16.43 -9.71 -15.41
C ASN A 93 15.26 -9.65 -14.44
N THR A 94 15.49 -9.37 -13.15
CA THR A 94 14.43 -9.31 -12.14
C THR A 94 13.51 -8.12 -12.41
N ILE A 95 12.20 -8.38 -12.44
CA ILE A 95 11.16 -7.35 -12.41
C ILE A 95 10.79 -7.09 -10.94
N VAL A 96 10.75 -5.83 -10.54
CA VAL A 96 10.31 -5.42 -9.20
C VAL A 96 8.95 -4.75 -9.30
N MET A 97 7.96 -5.28 -8.58
CA MET A 97 6.59 -4.79 -8.51
C MET A 97 6.27 -4.37 -7.09
N SER A 98 6.04 -3.06 -6.86
CA SER A 98 5.60 -2.56 -5.57
C SER A 98 4.07 -2.57 -5.49
N LEU A 99 3.51 -3.33 -4.55
CA LEU A 99 2.08 -3.32 -4.23
C LEU A 99 1.78 -2.55 -2.94
N MET A 100 2.71 -1.71 -2.54
CA MET A 100 2.54 -0.84 -1.37
C MET A 100 1.49 0.24 -1.64
N ASN A 101 0.94 0.80 -0.59
CA ASN A 101 0.16 2.03 -0.71
C ASN A 101 1.12 3.22 -0.91
N GLY A 102 0.58 4.39 -1.21
CA GLY A 102 1.39 5.59 -1.44
C GLY A 102 1.69 5.82 -2.92
N VAL A 103 2.63 6.73 -3.17
CA VAL A 103 3.01 7.20 -4.52
C VAL A 103 4.52 7.27 -4.71
N ASP A 104 5.31 6.96 -3.69
CA ASP A 104 6.76 7.18 -3.64
C ASP A 104 7.58 5.90 -3.43
N SER A 105 6.94 4.73 -3.29
CA SER A 105 7.65 3.47 -3.03
C SER A 105 8.63 3.10 -4.16
N GLU A 106 8.23 3.28 -5.41
CA GLU A 106 9.07 3.01 -6.57
C GLU A 106 10.26 3.97 -6.66
N GLU A 107 10.04 5.25 -6.33
CA GLU A 107 11.11 6.24 -6.26
C GLU A 107 12.11 5.90 -5.13
N ILE A 108 11.61 5.49 -3.97
CA ILE A 108 12.45 5.06 -2.84
C ILE A 108 13.25 3.81 -3.20
N ILE A 109 12.64 2.80 -3.80
CA ILE A 109 13.29 1.57 -4.24
C ILE A 109 14.36 1.88 -5.29
N SER A 110 14.10 2.80 -6.22
CA SER A 110 15.05 3.21 -7.27
C SER A 110 16.31 3.89 -6.75
N THR A 111 16.36 4.28 -5.48
CA THR A 111 17.60 4.76 -4.84
C THR A 111 18.65 3.65 -4.65
N LYS A 112 18.25 2.38 -4.75
CA LYS A 112 19.14 1.22 -4.52
C LYS A 112 19.27 0.26 -5.70
N ILE A 113 18.32 0.28 -6.63
CA ILE A 113 18.34 -0.52 -7.85
C ILE A 113 18.08 0.36 -9.07
N ASP A 114 18.44 -0.10 -10.25
CA ASP A 114 18.12 0.61 -11.48
C ASP A 114 16.62 0.65 -11.71
N LYS A 115 16.10 1.81 -12.11
CA LYS A 115 14.68 2.04 -12.35
C LYS A 115 14.12 1.13 -13.46
N SER A 116 14.96 0.67 -14.38
CA SER A 116 14.57 -0.28 -15.43
C SER A 116 14.02 -1.62 -14.91
N HIS A 117 14.37 -2.00 -13.68
CA HIS A 117 13.79 -3.17 -13.02
C HIS A 117 12.34 -2.95 -12.56
N ILE A 118 11.93 -1.72 -12.34
CA ILE A 118 10.66 -1.41 -11.67
C ILE A 118 9.51 -1.37 -12.69
N ILE A 119 8.45 -2.09 -12.42
CA ILE A 119 7.15 -1.92 -13.08
C ILE A 119 6.19 -1.25 -12.10
N TYR A 120 5.54 -0.17 -12.54
CA TYR A 120 4.62 0.56 -11.67
C TYR A 120 3.36 -0.23 -11.45
N SER A 121 2.86 -0.22 -10.21
CA SER A 121 1.68 -0.99 -9.86
C SER A 121 0.92 -0.44 -8.65
N LEU A 122 -0.31 -0.85 -8.52
CA LEU A 122 -1.12 -0.67 -7.32
C LEU A 122 -2.00 -1.90 -7.11
N ILE A 123 -2.51 -2.06 -5.91
CA ILE A 123 -3.50 -3.10 -5.61
C ILE A 123 -4.73 -2.49 -4.93
N LYS A 124 -5.91 -3.02 -5.27
CA LYS A 124 -7.20 -2.70 -4.62
C LYS A 124 -7.78 -3.99 -4.07
N VAL A 125 -7.46 -4.31 -2.83
CA VAL A 125 -7.95 -5.48 -2.08
C VAL A 125 -8.41 -5.04 -0.69
N ALA A 126 -9.61 -5.44 -0.30
CA ALA A 126 -10.12 -5.25 1.05
C ALA A 126 -9.70 -6.45 1.93
N SER A 127 -8.42 -6.53 2.25
CA SER A 127 -7.86 -7.58 3.11
C SER A 127 -7.70 -7.08 4.53
N HIS A 128 -8.08 -7.92 5.50
CA HIS A 128 -7.92 -7.61 6.92
C HIS A 128 -7.38 -8.83 7.67
N ARG A 129 -6.77 -8.55 8.81
CA ARG A 129 -6.22 -9.58 9.68
C ARG A 129 -7.23 -9.98 10.75
N LYS A 130 -7.50 -11.30 10.87
CA LYS A 130 -8.31 -11.89 11.92
C LYS A 130 -7.45 -12.89 12.72
N GLY A 131 -6.94 -12.46 13.85
CA GLY A 131 -5.94 -13.24 14.60
C GLY A 131 -4.65 -13.45 13.80
N LYS A 132 -4.34 -14.72 13.44
CA LYS A 132 -3.20 -15.07 12.58
C LYS A 132 -3.57 -15.13 11.08
N GLU A 133 -4.84 -15.07 10.75
CA GLU A 133 -5.37 -15.23 9.40
C GLU A 133 -5.49 -13.89 8.66
N TYR A 134 -5.22 -13.91 7.36
CA TYR A 134 -5.59 -12.84 6.44
C TYR A 134 -6.82 -13.25 5.64
N VAL A 135 -7.84 -12.37 5.66
CA VAL A 135 -9.15 -12.64 5.06
C VAL A 135 -9.49 -11.55 4.05
N PHE A 136 -9.92 -11.95 2.87
CA PHE A 136 -10.44 -11.08 1.81
C PHE A 136 -11.46 -11.85 0.96
N ASN A 137 -12.32 -11.13 0.25
CA ASN A 137 -13.23 -11.75 -0.71
C ASN A 137 -12.66 -11.61 -2.13
N PRO A 138 -12.26 -12.73 -2.79
CA PRO A 138 -11.72 -12.69 -4.15
C PRO A 138 -12.70 -12.14 -5.18
N GLU A 139 -14.00 -12.42 -5.04
CA GLU A 139 -15.05 -12.02 -6.00
C GLU A 139 -15.27 -10.51 -6.06
N THR A 140 -15.05 -9.81 -4.94
CA THR A 140 -15.21 -8.35 -4.85
C THR A 140 -13.87 -7.60 -4.94
N THR A 141 -12.76 -8.31 -5.03
CA THR A 141 -11.42 -7.73 -5.14
C THR A 141 -11.17 -7.24 -6.56
N ILE A 142 -10.82 -5.96 -6.71
CA ILE A 142 -10.41 -5.40 -8.00
C ILE A 142 -9.06 -5.98 -8.44
N GLY A 143 -8.15 -6.22 -7.49
CA GLY A 143 -6.87 -6.85 -7.72
C GLY A 143 -5.74 -5.90 -8.05
N ILE A 144 -4.78 -6.39 -8.85
CA ILE A 144 -3.54 -5.71 -9.19
C ILE A 144 -3.74 -4.92 -10.48
N ILE A 145 -3.34 -3.65 -10.47
CA ILE A 145 -3.30 -2.81 -11.66
C ILE A 145 -1.83 -2.44 -11.88
N TYR A 146 -1.32 -2.65 -13.09
CA TYR A 146 0.09 -2.40 -13.38
C TYR A 146 0.30 -1.93 -14.81
N GLY A 147 1.47 -1.37 -15.07
CA GLY A 147 1.85 -0.91 -16.41
C GLY A 147 3.23 -0.26 -16.43
N GLU A 148 3.67 0.05 -17.63
CA GLU A 148 4.90 0.83 -17.83
C GLU A 148 4.65 2.30 -17.51
N GLU A 149 5.67 2.98 -16.97
CA GLU A 149 5.64 4.43 -16.77
C GLU A 149 5.57 5.18 -18.10
N THR A 150 6.23 4.66 -19.12
CA THR A 150 6.34 5.25 -20.47
C THR A 150 6.21 4.18 -21.54
N ALA A 151 5.87 4.60 -22.77
CA ALA A 151 5.82 3.69 -23.92
C ALA A 151 7.19 3.00 -24.17
N PRO A 152 7.19 1.74 -24.68
CA PRO A 152 6.02 0.98 -25.10
C PRO A 152 5.24 0.38 -23.92
N PHE A 153 3.93 0.59 -23.86
CA PHE A 153 3.08 0.11 -22.75
C PHE A 153 2.83 -1.40 -22.79
N GLU A 154 2.90 -2.03 -23.95
CA GLU A 154 2.88 -3.49 -24.15
C GLU A 154 4.31 -4.03 -24.27
N SER A 155 5.07 -3.90 -23.19
CA SER A 155 6.44 -4.43 -23.09
C SER A 155 6.49 -5.95 -22.88
N GLU A 156 7.64 -6.56 -23.10
CA GLU A 156 7.85 -8.00 -22.83
C GLU A 156 7.60 -8.34 -21.34
N ARG A 157 7.92 -7.44 -20.41
CA ARG A 157 7.68 -7.69 -18.98
C ARG A 157 6.21 -7.51 -18.60
N VAL A 158 5.46 -6.61 -19.24
CA VAL A 158 4.01 -6.52 -19.08
C VAL A 158 3.35 -7.81 -19.56
N ALA A 159 3.73 -8.31 -20.73
CA ALA A 159 3.23 -9.58 -21.27
C ALA A 159 3.60 -10.76 -20.35
N ALA A 160 4.84 -10.82 -19.85
CA ALA A 160 5.28 -11.90 -18.97
C ALA A 160 4.49 -11.94 -17.63
N ILE A 161 4.16 -10.77 -17.06
CA ILE A 161 3.34 -10.71 -15.84
C ILE A 161 1.88 -11.08 -16.15
N ARG A 162 1.36 -10.70 -17.32
CA ARG A 162 0.03 -11.10 -17.78
C ARG A 162 -0.06 -12.64 -17.86
N ASP A 163 0.90 -13.28 -18.52
CA ASP A 163 0.97 -14.73 -18.64
C ASP A 163 1.11 -15.42 -17.28
N LEU A 164 1.83 -14.79 -16.33
CA LEU A 164 1.94 -15.27 -14.96
C LEU A 164 0.59 -15.26 -14.25
N PHE A 165 -0.19 -14.18 -14.37
CA PHE A 165 -1.45 -14.02 -13.65
C PHE A 165 -2.62 -14.75 -14.34
N ASP A 166 -2.53 -15.00 -15.63
CA ASP A 166 -3.56 -15.74 -16.38
C ASP A 166 -3.76 -17.15 -15.83
N GLY A 167 -5.03 -17.52 -15.67
CA GLY A 167 -5.44 -18.81 -15.13
C GLY A 167 -5.21 -18.98 -13.63
N THR A 168 -4.89 -17.90 -12.91
CA THR A 168 -4.77 -17.87 -11.44
C THR A 168 -6.05 -17.31 -10.80
N GLY A 169 -6.08 -17.27 -9.45
CA GLY A 169 -7.15 -16.58 -8.71
C GLY A 169 -6.98 -15.06 -8.63
N LEU A 170 -5.88 -14.51 -9.17
CA LEU A 170 -5.61 -13.07 -9.11
C LEU A 170 -6.47 -12.31 -10.14
N ASN A 171 -7.20 -11.32 -9.66
CA ASN A 171 -7.76 -10.31 -10.55
C ASN A 171 -6.67 -9.28 -10.87
N TYR A 172 -6.56 -8.89 -12.14
CA TYR A 172 -5.56 -7.91 -12.56
C TYR A 172 -6.03 -7.11 -13.78
N ARG A 173 -5.38 -5.98 -14.02
CA ARG A 173 -5.58 -5.15 -15.21
C ARG A 173 -4.28 -4.43 -15.58
N VAL A 174 -3.98 -4.36 -16.89
CA VAL A 174 -2.92 -3.53 -17.46
C VAL A 174 -3.48 -2.15 -17.80
N THR A 175 -2.68 -1.11 -17.66
CA THR A 175 -3.06 0.26 -18.01
C THR A 175 -1.88 1.06 -18.53
N GLU A 176 -2.15 1.95 -19.50
CA GLU A 176 -1.20 2.94 -20.00
C GLU A 176 -1.12 4.20 -19.10
N HIS A 177 -1.98 4.27 -18.08
CA HIS A 177 -2.11 5.42 -17.16
C HIS A 177 -1.82 5.01 -15.71
N ILE A 178 -0.79 4.20 -15.51
CA ILE A 178 -0.52 3.61 -14.20
C ILE A 178 -0.22 4.67 -13.13
N LYS A 179 0.50 5.72 -13.46
CA LYS A 179 0.81 6.79 -12.49
C LYS A 179 -0.44 7.55 -12.07
N GLU A 180 -1.30 7.87 -13.02
CA GLU A 180 -2.59 8.52 -12.75
C GLU A 180 -3.49 7.63 -11.87
N GLU A 181 -3.50 6.32 -12.12
CA GLU A 181 -4.25 5.35 -11.30
C GLU A 181 -3.71 5.24 -9.87
N ILE A 182 -2.38 5.23 -9.69
CA ILE A 182 -1.73 5.25 -8.38
C ILE A 182 -2.12 6.53 -7.62
N TRP A 183 -2.01 7.70 -8.25
CA TRP A 183 -2.36 8.97 -7.66
C TRP A 183 -3.87 9.11 -7.39
N SER A 184 -4.72 8.57 -8.24
CA SER A 184 -6.17 8.53 -8.01
C SER A 184 -6.52 7.69 -6.75
N LYS A 185 -5.87 6.52 -6.57
CA LYS A 185 -6.01 5.73 -5.34
C LYS A 185 -5.47 6.47 -4.13
N TYR A 186 -4.31 7.12 -4.24
CA TYR A 186 -3.69 7.90 -3.17
C TYR A 186 -4.58 9.07 -2.74
N ARG A 187 -5.17 9.82 -3.69
CA ARG A 187 -6.16 10.85 -3.42
C ARG A 187 -7.32 10.31 -2.61
N LEU A 188 -7.86 9.15 -2.99
CA LEU A 188 -8.97 8.51 -2.28
C LEU A 188 -8.56 8.17 -0.83
N ASN A 189 -7.36 7.65 -0.63
CA ASN A 189 -6.85 7.34 0.69
C ASN A 189 -6.72 8.61 1.56
N ILE A 190 -6.15 9.68 1.03
CA ILE A 190 -5.99 10.94 1.77
C ILE A 190 -7.35 11.59 2.07
N CYS A 191 -8.20 11.74 1.05
CA CYS A 191 -9.44 12.50 1.19
C CYS A 191 -10.53 11.77 1.99
N ASN A 192 -10.50 10.43 1.99
CA ASN A 192 -11.57 9.66 2.62
C ASN A 192 -11.09 8.88 3.86
N ASN A 193 -9.89 8.27 3.84
CA ASN A 193 -9.47 7.45 4.99
C ASN A 193 -9.04 8.32 6.16
N LEU A 194 -8.33 9.42 5.91
CA LEU A 194 -7.73 10.21 6.98
C LEU A 194 -8.77 11.00 7.79
N PRO A 195 -9.71 11.77 7.17
CA PRO A 195 -10.73 12.47 7.96
C PRO A 195 -11.65 11.51 8.71
N GLN A 196 -11.98 10.35 8.12
CA GLN A 196 -12.74 9.30 8.78
C GLN A 196 -12.03 8.80 10.06
N ALA A 197 -10.70 8.61 9.99
CA ALA A 197 -9.90 8.16 11.11
C ALA A 197 -9.90 9.18 12.26
N ILE A 198 -9.88 10.48 11.95
CA ILE A 198 -9.89 11.55 12.94
C ILE A 198 -11.19 11.55 13.75
N ILE A 199 -12.34 11.40 13.08
CA ILE A 199 -13.65 11.47 13.76
C ILE A 199 -14.18 10.11 14.25
N GLY A 200 -13.52 9.00 13.88
CA GLY A 200 -13.94 7.66 14.30
C GLY A 200 -15.25 7.16 13.69
N ALA A 201 -15.71 7.75 12.58
CA ALA A 201 -17.00 7.43 11.97
C ALA A 201 -16.89 6.54 10.73
N GLY A 202 -17.98 5.86 10.33
CA GLY A 202 -18.07 5.14 9.08
C GLY A 202 -18.14 6.07 7.86
N VAL A 203 -17.98 5.51 6.64
CA VAL A 203 -17.92 6.29 5.39
C VAL A 203 -19.17 7.11 5.10
N GLY A 204 -20.34 6.78 5.71
CA GLY A 204 -21.56 7.56 5.60
C GLY A 204 -21.41 9.01 6.06
N CYS A 205 -20.42 9.30 6.91
CA CYS A 205 -20.13 10.67 7.37
C CYS A 205 -19.93 11.67 6.23
N TYR A 206 -19.42 11.23 5.08
CA TYR A 206 -19.25 12.10 3.91
C TYR A 206 -20.56 12.43 3.19
N THR A 207 -21.58 11.59 3.34
CA THR A 207 -22.92 11.87 2.81
C THR A 207 -23.70 12.79 3.74
N ASP A 208 -23.54 12.58 5.05
CA ASP A 208 -24.41 13.17 6.06
C ASP A 208 -23.91 14.53 6.60
N SER A 209 -22.62 14.86 6.37
CA SER A 209 -22.00 16.08 6.91
C SER A 209 -21.37 16.94 5.82
N GLU A 210 -21.82 18.19 5.71
CA GLU A 210 -21.18 19.22 4.87
C GLU A 210 -19.76 19.56 5.34
N HIS A 211 -19.48 19.47 6.64
CA HIS A 211 -18.16 19.69 7.21
C HIS A 211 -17.17 18.59 6.79
N MET A 212 -17.60 17.33 6.79
CA MET A 212 -16.77 16.22 6.31
C MET A 212 -16.48 16.35 4.81
N LYS A 213 -17.46 16.80 4.03
CA LYS A 213 -17.24 17.10 2.59
C LYS A 213 -16.22 18.22 2.41
N ALA A 214 -16.32 19.30 3.21
CA ALA A 214 -15.39 20.43 3.14
C ALA A 214 -13.95 20.04 3.48
N ILE A 215 -13.74 19.20 4.51
CA ILE A 215 -12.42 18.66 4.87
C ILE A 215 -11.85 17.81 3.74
N SER A 216 -12.65 16.86 3.23
CA SER A 216 -12.27 16.01 2.11
C SER A 216 -11.90 16.82 0.86
N GLU A 217 -12.64 17.88 0.56
CA GLU A 217 -12.39 18.77 -0.58
C GLU A 217 -11.12 19.60 -0.40
N GLY A 218 -10.82 20.08 0.81
CA GLY A 218 -9.57 20.76 1.13
C GLY A 218 -8.35 19.88 0.86
N LEU A 219 -8.37 18.65 1.37
CA LEU A 219 -7.33 17.65 1.11
C LEU A 219 -7.21 17.31 -0.38
N ARG A 220 -8.35 17.19 -1.08
CA ARG A 220 -8.39 16.90 -2.52
C ARG A 220 -7.65 17.95 -3.33
N LYS A 221 -7.91 19.23 -3.08
CA LYS A 221 -7.26 20.37 -3.78
C LYS A 221 -5.73 20.30 -3.65
N GLU A 222 -5.23 20.00 -2.46
CA GLU A 222 -3.79 19.87 -2.23
C GLU A 222 -3.19 18.69 -3.00
N VAL A 223 -3.84 17.51 -2.94
CA VAL A 223 -3.37 16.32 -3.69
C VAL A 223 -3.38 16.59 -5.20
N GLU A 224 -4.44 17.21 -5.72
CA GLU A 224 -4.56 17.51 -7.15
C GLU A 224 -3.53 18.56 -7.60
N ALA A 225 -3.25 19.57 -6.78
CA ALA A 225 -2.23 20.57 -7.07
C ALA A 225 -0.81 19.96 -7.14
N VAL A 226 -0.46 19.12 -6.17
CA VAL A 226 0.85 18.45 -6.13
C VAL A 226 0.97 17.45 -7.28
N ALA A 227 -0.08 16.65 -7.57
CA ALA A 227 -0.10 15.72 -8.69
C ALA A 227 0.13 16.44 -10.02
N LEU A 228 -0.60 17.53 -10.26
CA LEU A 228 -0.48 18.32 -11.49
C LEU A 228 0.93 18.92 -11.65
N ALA A 229 1.52 19.42 -10.56
CA ALA A 229 2.89 19.94 -10.57
C ALA A 229 3.94 18.85 -10.85
N LYS A 230 3.65 17.59 -10.51
CA LYS A 230 4.46 16.41 -10.89
C LYS A 230 4.14 15.90 -12.31
N GLY A 231 3.28 16.57 -13.06
CA GLY A 231 2.89 16.18 -14.42
C GLY A 231 1.86 15.02 -14.46
N ILE A 232 1.17 14.74 -13.36
CA ILE A 232 0.18 13.69 -13.26
C ILE A 232 -1.23 14.28 -13.42
N ASP A 233 -1.88 13.96 -14.52
CA ASP A 233 -3.26 14.35 -14.81
C ASP A 233 -4.22 13.20 -14.50
N MET A 234 -4.77 13.21 -13.30
CA MET A 234 -5.69 12.15 -12.83
C MET A 234 -7.01 12.09 -13.59
N SER A 235 -7.35 13.09 -14.43
CA SER A 235 -8.53 13.03 -15.30
C SER A 235 -8.39 11.97 -16.41
N ARG A 236 -7.16 11.53 -16.70
CA ARG A 236 -6.86 10.52 -17.71
C ARG A 236 -7.12 9.09 -17.25
N CYS A 237 -7.24 8.83 -15.95
CA CYS A 237 -7.63 7.52 -15.46
C CYS A 237 -9.16 7.38 -15.43
N ALA A 238 -9.64 6.19 -15.79
CA ALA A 238 -11.06 5.89 -15.68
C ALA A 238 -11.50 6.02 -14.22
N ASP A 239 -12.49 6.85 -13.94
CA ASP A 239 -13.09 6.93 -12.61
C ASP A 239 -13.88 5.63 -12.34
N ASN A 240 -13.19 4.63 -11.83
CA ASN A 240 -13.77 3.35 -11.45
C ASN A 240 -14.42 3.40 -10.06
N SER A 241 -14.44 4.57 -9.40
CA SER A 241 -15.09 4.75 -8.10
C SER A 241 -16.62 4.58 -8.17
N SER A 242 -17.20 4.71 -9.37
CA SER A 242 -18.63 4.64 -9.61
C SER A 242 -19.15 3.26 -10.06
N ARG A 243 -18.30 2.27 -10.29
CA ARG A 243 -18.77 0.91 -10.64
C ARG A 243 -19.26 0.15 -9.40
N GLY A 244 -20.40 0.60 -8.88
CA GLY A 244 -21.44 -0.30 -8.35
C GLY A 244 -21.18 -1.11 -7.09
N SER A 245 -20.09 -0.97 -6.37
CA SER A 245 -20.00 -1.55 -5.03
C SER A 245 -20.55 -0.57 -4.00
N ALA A 246 -21.78 -0.77 -3.58
CA ALA A 246 -22.37 -0.07 -2.45
C ALA A 246 -21.51 -0.38 -1.21
N VAL A 247 -20.76 0.61 -0.74
CA VAL A 247 -20.01 0.52 0.52
C VAL A 247 -20.98 0.84 1.65
N PRO A 248 -21.16 -0.04 2.65
CA PRO A 248 -22.07 0.24 3.77
C PRO A 248 -21.64 1.53 4.50
N PRO A 249 -22.58 2.37 4.96
CA PRO A 249 -22.25 3.62 5.67
C PRO A 249 -21.36 3.42 6.90
N THR A 250 -21.39 2.24 7.48
CA THR A 250 -20.60 1.83 8.64
C THR A 250 -19.18 1.38 8.29
N ALA A 251 -18.81 1.30 7.00
CA ALA A 251 -17.49 0.82 6.59
C ALA A 251 -16.37 1.72 7.13
N ARG A 252 -15.31 1.08 7.58
CA ARG A 252 -14.13 1.70 8.21
C ARG A 252 -12.91 1.38 7.36
N TYR A 253 -12.23 2.40 6.86
CA TYR A 253 -11.03 2.22 6.06
C TYR A 253 -9.80 1.91 6.93
N SER A 254 -8.71 1.54 6.29
CA SER A 254 -7.51 0.99 6.93
C SER A 254 -6.94 1.87 8.04
N THR A 255 -6.86 3.19 7.83
CA THR A 255 -6.32 4.12 8.83
C THR A 255 -7.17 4.12 10.10
N LEU A 256 -8.50 4.15 9.98
CA LEU A 256 -9.39 4.06 11.13
C LEU A 256 -9.28 2.70 11.82
N GLN A 257 -9.17 1.61 11.04
CA GLN A 257 -8.96 0.27 11.60
C GLN A 257 -7.65 0.16 12.39
N ASP A 258 -6.58 0.86 11.95
CA ASP A 258 -5.32 0.89 12.68
C ASP A 258 -5.47 1.69 14.00
N ILE A 259 -6.10 2.87 13.97
CA ILE A 259 -6.37 3.67 15.19
C ILE A 259 -7.23 2.91 16.19
N ASP A 260 -8.34 2.30 15.75
CA ASP A 260 -9.25 1.51 16.61
C ASP A 260 -8.56 0.32 17.27
N ALA A 261 -7.56 -0.23 16.62
CA ALA A 261 -6.79 -1.37 17.11
C ALA A 261 -5.53 -0.97 17.89
N GLY A 262 -5.34 0.32 18.19
CA GLY A 262 -4.16 0.84 18.87
C GLY A 262 -2.85 0.62 18.09
N ARG A 263 -2.92 0.60 16.77
CA ARG A 263 -1.73 0.44 15.93
C ARG A 263 -1.33 1.77 15.31
N HIS A 264 -0.04 1.94 15.06
CA HIS A 264 0.46 3.03 14.24
C HIS A 264 -0.05 2.90 12.81
N THR A 265 -0.45 4.02 12.24
CA THR A 265 -0.99 4.14 10.90
C THR A 265 0.13 4.31 9.85
N GLU A 266 -0.26 4.45 8.59
CA GLU A 266 0.67 4.81 7.52
C GLU A 266 0.62 6.32 7.21
N ILE A 267 0.40 7.19 8.21
CA ILE A 267 0.24 8.64 8.01
C ILE A 267 1.49 9.29 7.40
N ASP A 268 2.68 8.77 7.69
CA ASP A 268 3.95 9.24 7.11
C ASP A 268 4.01 9.04 5.59
N MET A 269 3.37 7.98 5.09
CA MET A 269 3.21 7.69 3.67
C MET A 269 2.12 8.56 3.03
N PHE A 270 1.06 8.89 3.77
CA PHE A 270 -0.04 9.70 3.26
C PHE A 270 0.29 11.20 3.40
N SER A 271 -0.20 11.86 4.43
CA SER A 271 0.02 13.30 4.61
C SER A 271 1.49 13.66 4.78
N GLY A 272 2.33 12.80 5.39
CA GLY A 272 3.77 13.04 5.50
C GLY A 272 4.45 13.14 4.13
N ALA A 273 4.13 12.27 3.18
CA ALA A 273 4.64 12.36 1.81
C ALA A 273 4.10 13.59 1.07
N MET A 274 2.82 13.93 1.27
CA MET A 274 2.23 15.15 0.71
C MET A 274 2.96 16.42 1.16
N MET A 275 3.27 16.52 2.46
CA MET A 275 4.02 17.65 3.03
C MET A 275 5.43 17.76 2.41
N ARG A 276 6.14 16.62 2.26
CA ARG A 276 7.47 16.60 1.64
C ARG A 276 7.41 17.07 0.18
N MET A 277 6.52 16.46 -0.62
CA MET A 277 6.34 16.81 -2.04
C MET A 277 5.87 18.25 -2.22
N GLY A 278 4.94 18.73 -1.39
CA GLY A 278 4.49 20.12 -1.40
C GLY A 278 5.64 21.10 -1.14
N LYS A 279 6.46 20.82 -0.13
CA LYS A 279 7.64 21.61 0.18
C LYS A 279 8.66 21.66 -0.98
N GLU A 280 8.93 20.52 -1.62
CA GLU A 280 9.83 20.41 -2.76
C GLU A 280 9.34 21.21 -3.97
N LEU A 281 8.03 21.26 -4.17
CA LEU A 281 7.37 21.94 -5.29
C LEU A 281 6.95 23.38 -5.00
N GLY A 282 7.13 23.86 -3.76
CA GLY A 282 6.68 25.18 -3.33
C GLY A 282 5.14 25.29 -3.26
N ILE A 283 4.45 24.21 -2.96
CA ILE A 283 2.99 24.14 -2.81
C ILE A 283 2.64 23.92 -1.34
N ASP A 284 1.87 24.85 -0.77
CA ASP A 284 1.39 24.73 0.60
C ASP A 284 0.37 23.61 0.73
N THR A 285 0.51 22.80 1.80
CA THR A 285 -0.38 21.64 2.07
C THR A 285 -0.94 21.69 3.51
N PRO A 286 -1.61 22.81 3.92
CA PRO A 286 -2.03 22.99 5.31
C PRO A 286 -3.08 21.98 5.80
N TYR A 287 -3.96 21.48 4.94
CA TYR A 287 -4.90 20.42 5.31
C TYR A 287 -4.18 19.10 5.61
N ASN A 288 -3.17 18.75 4.80
CA ASN A 288 -2.36 17.56 5.06
C ASN A 288 -1.50 17.72 6.31
N GLU A 289 -0.89 18.87 6.54
CA GLU A 289 -0.10 19.16 7.74
C GLU A 289 -0.96 19.03 9.01
N TYR A 290 -2.13 19.65 9.03
CA TYR A 290 -3.05 19.54 10.16
C TYR A 290 -3.51 18.09 10.38
N THR A 291 -3.88 17.40 9.31
CA THR A 291 -4.29 15.99 9.35
C THR A 291 -3.18 15.08 9.87
N TYR A 292 -1.94 15.31 9.42
CA TYR A 292 -0.76 14.58 9.87
C TYR A 292 -0.59 14.67 11.39
N HIS A 293 -0.58 15.89 11.92
CA HIS A 293 -0.35 16.11 13.34
C HIS A 293 -1.49 15.57 14.21
N ILE A 294 -2.75 15.67 13.78
CA ILE A 294 -3.85 15.06 14.54
C ILE A 294 -3.72 13.54 14.59
N ILE A 295 -3.42 12.89 13.47
CA ILE A 295 -3.30 11.42 13.45
C ILE A 295 -2.09 10.98 14.27
N LYS A 296 -0.95 11.71 14.21
CA LYS A 296 0.19 11.44 15.09
C LYS A 296 -0.19 11.57 16.57
N ALA A 297 -0.93 12.60 16.93
CA ALA A 297 -1.41 12.77 18.31
C ALA A 297 -2.40 11.66 18.75
N LEU A 298 -3.20 11.11 17.82
CA LEU A 298 -4.05 9.94 18.09
C LEU A 298 -3.20 8.67 18.31
N GLU A 299 -2.11 8.50 17.57
CA GLU A 299 -1.14 7.42 17.80
C GLU A 299 -0.49 7.56 19.18
N GLU A 300 0.01 8.75 19.53
CA GLU A 300 0.60 9.06 20.84
C GLU A 300 -0.40 8.83 21.99
N LYS A 301 -1.67 9.17 21.79
CA LYS A 301 -2.74 8.87 22.74
C LYS A 301 -2.91 7.36 22.92
N ASN A 302 -2.91 6.59 21.85
CA ASN A 302 -3.04 5.13 21.91
C ASN A 302 -1.82 4.46 22.57
N ASP A 303 -0.64 5.10 22.48
CA ASP A 303 0.59 4.67 23.16
C ASP A 303 0.62 5.05 24.66
N GLY A 304 -0.44 5.75 25.18
CA GLY A 304 -0.55 6.14 26.57
C GLY A 304 0.18 7.43 26.94
N MET A 305 0.65 8.23 25.97
CA MET A 305 1.41 9.48 26.25
C MET A 305 0.59 10.49 27.05
N PHE A 306 -0.74 10.43 26.98
CA PHE A 306 -1.66 11.36 27.65
C PHE A 306 -2.41 10.69 28.83
N ASP A 307 -1.91 9.60 29.35
CA ASP A 307 -2.50 8.90 30.51
C ASP A 307 -2.09 9.62 31.81
N TYR A 308 -2.70 10.78 32.04
CA TYR A 308 -2.50 11.56 33.28
C TYR A 308 -3.29 10.97 34.43
N ASP A 309 -2.69 10.97 35.63
CA ASP A 309 -3.34 10.62 36.89
C ASP A 309 -3.53 11.86 37.79
N GLU A 310 -4.18 11.66 38.95
CA GLU A 310 -4.46 12.74 39.93
C GLU A 310 -3.18 13.37 40.52
N ASN A 311 -2.01 12.69 40.40
CA ASN A 311 -0.72 13.14 40.90
C ASN A 311 0.15 13.78 39.80
N SER A 312 -0.35 13.86 38.57
CA SER A 312 0.37 14.49 37.47
C SER A 312 0.64 15.96 37.79
N GLU A 313 1.85 16.45 37.50
CA GLU A 313 2.23 17.82 37.74
C GLU A 313 1.37 18.81 36.93
N ALA A 314 1.03 19.94 37.56
CA ALA A 314 0.28 20.99 36.88
C ALA A 314 1.05 21.58 35.68
N VAL A 315 0.38 21.71 34.54
CA VAL A 315 0.97 22.33 33.35
C VAL A 315 1.05 23.84 33.53
N THR A 316 2.25 24.41 33.45
CA THR A 316 2.47 25.85 33.41
C THR A 316 2.58 26.34 31.97
N TYR A 317 1.66 27.16 31.55
CA TYR A 317 1.74 27.82 30.23
C TYR A 317 2.64 29.07 30.36
N SER A 318 3.79 29.08 29.68
CA SER A 318 4.55 30.30 29.46
C SER A 318 3.74 31.22 28.53
N LYS A 319 3.56 32.48 28.95
CA LYS A 319 2.90 33.50 28.14
C LYS A 319 3.76 33.91 26.95
#